data_7fd973a18cfead7f720b31239d6c1d71
#
_entry.id   7fd973a18cfead7f720b31239d6c1d71
#
_cell.length_a   1.000
_cell.length_b   1.000
_cell.length_c   1.000
_cell.angle_alpha   90.00
_cell.angle_beta   90.00
_cell.angle_gamma   90.00
#
_symmetry.space_group_name_H-M   'P 1'
#
loop_
_entity.id
_entity.type
_entity.pdbx_description
1 polymer ?
#
loop_
_entity_poly.entity_id
_entity_poly.type
_entity_poly.pdbx_seq_one_letter_code
_entity_poly.pdbx_strand_id
1 'polypeptide(L)' 'MREQNWYVFLIGRYAYRIRCESHYIHQLYHDKVIREYRECSSKEEAISMCYDYNKYFKRR' A
#
# COMPACT_ATOMS: atom_id res chain seq x y z
N MET A 1 21.04 8.79 5.83
CA MET A 1 20.08 7.80 6.29
C MET A 1 18.79 7.92 5.51
N ARG A 2 18.27 6.81 5.06
CA ARG A 2 17.08 6.85 4.25
C ARG A 2 15.84 6.66 5.08
N GLU A 3 14.81 7.36 4.69
CA GLU A 3 13.57 7.37 5.41
C GLU A 3 12.62 6.32 4.84
N GLN A 4 12.01 5.55 5.72
CA GLN A 4 11.03 4.56 5.33
C GLN A 4 9.67 4.95 5.85
N ASN A 5 8.68 4.78 5.01
CA ASN A 5 7.29 5.11 5.34
C ASN A 5 6.40 3.91 5.10
N TRP A 6 5.23 3.95 5.67
CA TRP A 6 4.25 2.92 5.44
C TRP A 6 3.41 3.26 4.22
N TYR A 7 3.20 2.26 3.40
CA TYR A 7 2.38 2.40 2.20
C TYR A 7 1.38 1.28 2.12
N VAL A 8 0.21 1.60 1.58
CA VAL A 8 -0.78 0.59 1.22
C VAL A 8 -0.87 0.60 -0.30
N PHE A 9 -0.81 -0.56 -0.89
CA PHE A 9 -0.85 -0.65 -2.35
C PHE A 9 -1.82 -1.74 -2.78
N LEU A 10 -2.27 -1.63 -4.01
CA LEU A 10 -3.27 -2.54 -4.55
C LEU A 10 -2.68 -3.39 -5.67
N ILE A 11 -2.90 -4.69 -5.56
CA ILE A 11 -2.58 -5.64 -6.62
C ILE A 11 -3.86 -6.42 -6.87
N GLY A 12 -4.38 -6.32 -8.09
CA GLY A 12 -5.63 -6.96 -8.39
C GLY A 12 -6.74 -6.41 -7.53
N ARG A 13 -7.32 -7.26 -6.71
CA ARG A 13 -8.45 -6.89 -5.86
C ARG A 13 -8.09 -6.70 -4.40
N TYR A 14 -6.82 -6.89 -4.07
CA TYR A 14 -6.43 -6.91 -2.67
C TYR A 14 -5.46 -5.79 -2.37
N ALA A 15 -5.53 -5.33 -1.14
CA ALA A 15 -4.62 -4.33 -0.63
C ALA A 15 -3.59 -4.99 0.25
N TYR A 16 -2.38 -4.46 0.18
CA TYR A 16 -1.25 -4.92 0.98
C TYR A 16 -0.56 -3.73 1.57
N ARG A 17 0.19 -3.94 2.63
CA ARG A 17 0.95 -2.86 3.24
C ARG A 17 2.42 -3.22 3.29
N ILE A 18 3.25 -2.20 3.21
CA ILE A 18 4.69 -2.39 3.24
C ILE A 18 5.34 -1.14 3.83
N ARG A 19 6.45 -1.36 4.50
CA ARG A 19 7.27 -0.25 4.96
C ARG A 19 8.51 -0.20 4.10
N CYS A 20 8.67 0.90 3.36
CA CYS A 20 9.77 1.01 2.44
C CYS A 20 10.08 2.46 2.13
N GLU A 21 11.16 2.67 1.38
CA GLU A 21 11.52 3.99 0.90
C GLU A 21 10.59 4.37 -0.25
N SER A 22 10.38 5.67 -0.38
CA SER A 22 9.40 6.15 -1.37
C SER A 22 9.78 5.77 -2.80
N HIS A 23 11.06 5.75 -3.12
CA HIS A 23 11.44 5.43 -4.50
C HIS A 23 11.12 3.98 -4.85
N TYR A 24 11.11 3.11 -3.86
CA TYR A 24 10.78 1.71 -4.09
C TYR A 24 9.32 1.55 -4.51
N ILE A 25 8.43 2.21 -3.78
CA ILE A 25 7.01 2.13 -4.11
C ILE A 25 6.71 2.81 -5.44
N HIS A 26 7.41 3.90 -5.72
CA HIS A 26 7.29 4.58 -7.01
C HIS A 26 7.70 3.67 -8.15
N GLN A 27 8.77 2.92 -7.95
CA GLN A 27 9.27 2.01 -8.98
C GLN A 27 8.26 0.92 -9.27
N LEU A 28 7.66 0.36 -8.21
CA LEU A 28 6.64 -0.67 -8.38
C LEU A 28 5.45 -0.13 -9.16
N TYR A 29 5.06 1.09 -8.87
CA TYR A 29 3.95 1.71 -9.57
C TYR A 29 4.30 1.97 -11.03
N HIS A 30 5.49 2.48 -11.27
CA HIS A 30 5.95 2.75 -12.62
C HIS A 30 6.01 1.47 -13.45
N ASP A 31 6.45 0.38 -12.86
CA ASP A 31 6.58 -0.89 -13.54
C ASP A 31 5.25 -1.65 -13.63
N LYS A 32 4.19 -1.05 -13.12
CA LYS A 32 2.85 -1.62 -13.15
C LYS A 32 2.73 -2.91 -12.37
N VAL A 33 3.61 -3.10 -11.41
CA VAL A 33 3.50 -4.22 -10.49
C VAL A 33 2.33 -3.99 -9.55
N ILE A 34 2.14 -2.73 -9.14
CA ILE A 34 1.02 -2.36 -8.30
C ILE A 34 0.13 -1.40 -9.08
N ARG A 35 -1.16 -1.48 -8.79
CA ARG A 35 -2.15 -0.68 -9.52
C ARG A 35 -2.26 0.72 -8.93
N GLU A 36 -2.08 0.84 -7.64
CA GLU A 36 -2.26 2.10 -6.94
C GLU A 36 -1.58 2.01 -5.59
N TYR A 37 -1.22 3.14 -5.02
CA TYR A 37 -0.65 3.14 -3.68
C TYR A 37 -0.98 4.43 -2.96
N ARG A 38 -0.92 4.36 -1.63
CA ARG A 38 -1.11 5.52 -0.78
C ARG A 38 -0.10 5.50 0.34
N GLU A 39 0.37 6.68 0.70
CA GLU A 39 1.29 6.83 1.81
C GLU A 39 0.51 6.96 3.11
N CYS A 40 0.95 6.27 4.14
CA CYS A 40 0.32 6.30 5.45
C CYS A 40 1.27 6.89 6.46
N SER A 41 0.73 7.53 7.47
CA SER A 41 1.56 8.17 8.49
C SER A 41 2.03 7.20 9.56
N SER A 42 1.40 6.03 9.67
CA SER A 42 1.77 5.08 10.70
C SER A 42 1.39 3.68 10.27
N LYS A 43 1.93 2.70 10.99
CA LYS A 43 1.59 1.31 10.76
C LYS A 43 0.10 1.07 10.99
N GLU A 44 -0.43 1.68 12.02
CA GLU A 44 -1.84 1.50 12.36
C GLU A 44 -2.74 2.02 11.27
N GLU A 45 -2.39 3.14 10.68
CA GLU A 45 -3.16 3.68 9.58
C GLU A 45 -3.11 2.75 8.38
N ALA A 46 -1.94 2.20 8.10
CA ALA A 46 -1.77 1.28 6.99
C ALA A 46 -2.60 0.01 7.19
N ILE A 47 -2.59 -0.52 8.41
CA ILE A 47 -3.37 -1.70 8.73
C ILE A 47 -4.85 -1.43 8.55
N SER A 48 -5.31 -0.30 9.07
CA SER A 48 -6.72 0.07 8.98
C SER A 48 -7.16 0.24 7.54
N MET A 49 -6.37 0.95 6.75
CA MET A 49 -6.69 1.20 5.35
C MET A 49 -6.71 -0.10 4.57
N CYS A 50 -5.73 -0.96 4.81
CA CYS A 50 -5.64 -2.25 4.15
C CYS A 50 -6.85 -3.12 4.48
N TYR A 51 -7.23 -3.12 5.75
CA TYR A 51 -8.39 -3.89 6.18
C TYR A 51 -9.67 -3.40 5.50
N ASP A 52 -9.82 -2.09 5.44
CA ASP A 52 -11.03 -1.52 4.84
C ASP A 52 -11.14 -1.87 3.36
N TYR A 53 -10.04 -1.77 2.63
CA TYR A 53 -10.06 -2.13 1.22
C TYR A 53 -10.41 -3.59 1.03
N ASN A 54 -9.76 -4.47 1.78
CA ASN A 54 -9.98 -5.90 1.61
C ASN A 54 -11.37 -6.30 2.04
N LYS A 55 -11.88 -5.68 3.09
CA LYS A 55 -13.24 -5.94 3.53
C LYS A 55 -14.24 -5.56 2.47
N TYR A 56 -14.02 -4.41 1.85
CA TYR A 56 -14.93 -3.92 0.82
C TYR A 56 -15.02 -4.91 -0.34
N PHE A 57 -13.88 -5.35 -0.83
CA PHE A 57 -13.85 -6.26 -1.96
C PHE A 57 -14.37 -7.65 -1.60
N LYS A 58 -14.12 -8.08 -0.37
CA LYS A 58 -14.55 -9.40 0.04
C LYS A 58 -16.06 -9.53 0.15
N ARG A 59 -16.72 -8.41 0.31
CA ARG A 59 -18.18 -8.45 0.44
C ARG A 59 -18.88 -8.80 -0.86
N ARG A 60 -18.11 -8.78 -1.92
CA ARG A 60 -18.65 -9.11 -3.23
C ARG A 60 -18.70 -10.64 -3.44
#